data_a02b0f8f9a5b92d9e0f2821d3ae24c66
#
_entry.id   a02b0f8f9a5b92d9e0f2821d3ae24c66
#
_cell.length_a   1.000
_cell.length_b   1.000
_cell.length_c   1.000
_cell.angle_alpha   90.00
_cell.angle_beta   90.00
_cell.angle_gamma   90.00
#
_symmetry.space_group_name_H-M   'P 1'
#
loop_
_entity.id
_entity.type
_entity.pdbx_description
1 polymer ?
#
loop_
_entity_poly.entity_id
_entity_poly.type
_entity_poly.pdbx_seq_one_letter_code
_entity_poly.pdbx_strand_id
1 'polypeptide(L)'
;MWRARSTIRGMAGVEINDKFVRRTLDNGRIEEVLWGDLSEVRVITTADGPFAEAMFFVLIGTKGNGCVVPRSAADTGFLVRLRSLPGFDNRRVNQAIDTTLDRQFSVWRRN
;
A
#
# COMPACT_ATOMS: atom_id res chain seq x y z
N MET A 1 2.07 -12.20 20.51
CA MET A 1 2.09 -11.94 19.91
C MET A 1 1.32 -11.76 19.02
N TRP A 2 1.01 -11.40 18.53
CA TRP A 2 0.15 -11.11 17.79
C TRP A 2 0.19 -11.81 16.64
N ARG A 3 -0.05 -12.12 16.08
CA ARG A 3 -0.07 -12.68 15.23
C ARG A 3 -0.77 -12.52 14.35
N ALA A 4 -0.89 -12.62 14.00
CA ALA A 4 -1.25 -12.62 13.11
C ALA A 4 -2.34 -12.70 12.56
N ARG A 5 -3.10 -12.53 12.92
CA ARG A 5 -4.14 -12.51 12.46
C ARG A 5 -4.21 -11.79 11.37
N SER A 6 -3.56 -10.99 11.32
CA SER A 6 -3.59 -10.22 10.27
C SER A 6 -3.34 -10.89 9.07
N THR A 7 -3.08 -12.01 9.14
CA THR A 7 -2.75 -12.55 8.15
C THR A 7 -3.70 -12.81 7.30
N ILE A 8 -3.67 -12.76 6.26
CA ILE A 8 -4.53 -12.79 5.43
C ILE A 8 -4.70 -13.83 4.71
N ARG A 9 -5.59 -14.35 4.44
CA ARG A 9 -5.94 -15.28 3.84
C ARG A 9 -5.58 -15.44 2.54
N GLY A 10 -5.04 -16.33 2.07
CA GLY A 10 -4.75 -16.64 0.73
C GLY A 10 -3.76 -15.77 0.10
N MET A 11 -3.21 -14.84 0.84
CA MET A 11 -2.27 -13.96 0.31
C MET A 11 -1.17 -13.81 1.23
N ALA A 12 -0.10 -13.21 0.82
CA ALA A 12 0.98 -12.86 1.70
C ALA A 12 0.45 -11.98 2.80
N GLY A 13 0.89 -12.20 4.00
CA GLY A 13 0.38 -11.46 5.14
C GLY A 13 0.74 -10.00 5.10
N VAL A 14 -0.23 -9.15 5.38
CA VAL A 14 0.00 -7.72 5.50
C VAL A 14 -0.37 -7.33 6.91
N GLU A 15 0.56 -6.66 7.58
CA GLU A 15 0.34 -6.16 8.93
C GLU A 15 0.47 -4.64 8.92
N ILE A 16 -0.53 -3.96 9.45
CA ILE A 16 -0.59 -2.51 9.46
C ILE A 16 -0.90 -2.08 10.89
N ASN A 17 -0.08 -1.20 11.44
CA ASN A 17 -0.32 -0.66 12.77
C ASN A 17 0.17 0.79 12.83
N ASP A 18 0.26 1.36 14.04
CA ASP A 18 0.64 2.76 14.20
C ASP A 18 2.09 3.04 13.83
N LYS A 19 2.92 2.04 13.77
CA LYS A 19 4.36 2.23 13.55
C LYS A 19 4.80 1.90 12.15
N PHE A 20 4.23 0.85 11.57
CA PHE A 20 4.72 0.37 10.27
C PHE A 20 3.66 -0.29 9.44
N VAL A 21 4.00 -0.49 8.18
CA VAL A 21 3.28 -1.35 7.26
C VAL A 21 4.27 -2.43 6.83
N ARG A 22 3.90 -3.68 6.98
CA ARG A 22 4.77 -4.81 6.69
C ARG A 22 4.03 -5.84 5.85
N ARG A 23 4.70 -6.39 4.87
CA ARG A 23 4.15 -7.48 4.09
C ARG A 23 5.13 -8.65 4.09
N THR A 24 4.66 -9.84 4.38
CA THR A 24 5.45 -11.06 4.27
C THR A 24 5.07 -11.74 2.96
N LEU A 25 6.05 -11.93 2.09
CA LEU A 25 5.83 -12.54 0.79
C LEU A 25 5.86 -14.06 0.92
N ASP A 26 5.35 -14.75 -0.09
CA ASP A 26 5.25 -16.21 -0.08
C ASP A 26 6.61 -16.89 0.07
N ASN A 27 7.67 -16.25 -0.40
CA ASN A 27 9.01 -16.81 -0.26
C ASN A 27 9.67 -16.47 1.07
N GLY A 28 8.93 -15.89 2.00
CA GLY A 28 9.44 -15.52 3.32
C GLY A 28 10.10 -14.15 3.39
N ARG A 29 10.26 -13.46 2.26
CA ARG A 29 10.85 -12.13 2.29
C ARG A 29 9.88 -11.17 2.93
N ILE A 30 10.41 -10.14 3.59
CA ILE A 30 9.62 -9.15 4.28
C ILE A 30 9.86 -7.77 3.69
N GLU A 31 8.78 -7.06 3.39
CA GLU A 31 8.81 -5.66 3.01
C GLU A 31 8.27 -4.87 4.19
N GLU A 32 8.93 -3.80 4.58
CA GLU A 32 8.47 -3.00 5.71
C GLU A 32 8.83 -1.54 5.52
N VAL A 33 7.90 -0.67 5.84
CA VAL A 33 8.16 0.77 5.87
C VAL A 33 7.56 1.32 7.16
N LEU A 34 8.36 2.08 7.91
CA LEU A 34 7.86 2.77 9.09
C LEU A 34 7.14 4.03 8.63
N TRP A 35 6.01 4.35 9.26
CA TRP A 35 5.28 5.57 8.91
C TRP A 35 6.16 6.81 9.05
N GLY A 36 7.02 6.84 10.07
CA GLY A 36 7.91 7.97 10.27
C GLY A 36 8.99 8.13 9.21
N ASP A 37 9.30 7.05 8.48
CA ASP A 37 10.30 7.07 7.43
C ASP A 37 9.68 7.15 6.04
N LEU A 38 8.37 7.26 5.94
CA LEU A 38 7.70 7.28 4.65
C LEU A 38 8.11 8.51 3.85
N SER A 39 8.52 8.32 2.61
CA SER A 39 8.94 9.42 1.73
C SER A 39 8.00 9.63 0.56
N GLU A 40 7.37 8.58 0.09
CA GLU A 40 6.46 8.68 -1.06
C GLU A 40 5.41 7.58 -1.01
N VAL A 41 4.22 7.86 -1.48
CA VAL A 41 3.19 6.86 -1.71
C VAL A 41 2.78 6.95 -3.16
N ARG A 42 2.77 5.80 -3.84
CA ARG A 42 2.30 5.69 -5.21
C ARG A 42 1.15 4.73 -5.27
N VAL A 43 0.32 4.89 -6.28
CA VAL A 43 -0.73 3.93 -6.60
C VAL A 43 -0.40 3.38 -7.97
N ILE A 44 -0.40 2.07 -8.09
CA ILE A 44 -0.16 1.39 -9.36
C ILE A 44 -1.43 0.66 -9.72
N THR A 45 -1.86 0.81 -10.96
CA THR A 45 -3.01 0.09 -11.48
C THR A 45 -2.54 -0.86 -12.57
N THR A 46 -3.29 -1.94 -12.77
CA THR A 46 -2.99 -2.92 -13.80
C THR A 46 -4.23 -3.23 -14.59
N ALA A 47 -4.04 -3.72 -15.80
CA ALA A 47 -5.13 -4.09 -16.70
C ALA A 47 -5.35 -5.60 -16.72
N ASP A 48 -4.98 -6.31 -15.64
CA ASP A 48 -4.95 -7.76 -15.67
C ASP A 48 -6.31 -8.45 -15.63
N GLY A 49 -7.36 -7.72 -15.48
CA GLY A 49 -8.68 -8.33 -15.55
C GLY A 49 -9.28 -8.61 -14.18
N PRO A 50 -10.49 -9.20 -14.16
CA PRO A 50 -11.30 -9.24 -12.95
C PRO A 50 -10.81 -10.18 -11.86
N PHE A 51 -9.97 -11.14 -12.19
CA PHE A 51 -9.51 -12.08 -11.18
C PHE A 51 -8.14 -11.74 -10.61
N ALA A 52 -7.52 -10.67 -11.09
CA ALA A 52 -6.23 -10.23 -10.57
C ALA A 52 -6.42 -8.94 -9.78
N GLU A 53 -5.48 -8.67 -8.89
CA GLU A 53 -5.52 -7.43 -8.15
C GLU A 53 -5.29 -6.27 -9.12
N ALA A 54 -6.20 -5.33 -9.16
CA ALA A 54 -6.15 -4.25 -10.14
C ALA A 54 -5.45 -2.99 -9.63
N MET A 55 -5.20 -2.88 -8.34
CA MET A 55 -4.66 -1.65 -7.77
C MET A 55 -3.81 -1.98 -6.54
N PHE A 56 -2.68 -1.31 -6.43
CA PHE A 56 -1.75 -1.50 -5.31
C PHE A 56 -1.30 -0.16 -4.79
N PHE A 57 -1.12 -0.06 -3.47
CA PHE A 57 -0.46 1.09 -2.87
C PHE A 57 0.99 0.71 -2.66
N VAL A 58 1.90 1.56 -3.08
CA VAL A 58 3.34 1.33 -2.91
C VAL A 58 3.86 2.40 -1.96
N LEU A 59 4.33 1.98 -0.80
CA LEU A 59 4.89 2.87 0.19
C LEU A 59 6.39 2.80 0.08
N ILE A 60 7.03 3.95 -0.04
CA ILE A 60 8.49 4.03 -0.22
C ILE A 60 9.08 4.80 0.95
N GLY A 61 10.06 4.19 1.59
CA GLY A 61 10.73 4.81 2.73
C GLY A 61 11.93 5.62 2.33
N THR A 62 12.41 6.46 3.24
CA THR A 62 13.57 7.32 2.99
C THR A 62 14.85 6.54 2.76
N LYS A 63 14.89 5.27 3.14
CA LYS A 63 16.07 4.43 2.98
C LYS A 63 16.01 3.58 1.71
N GLY A 64 15.05 3.84 0.85
CA GLY A 64 14.90 3.07 -0.39
C GLY A 64 14.13 1.78 -0.23
N ASN A 65 13.70 1.45 0.98
CA ASN A 65 12.86 0.28 1.20
C ASN A 65 11.42 0.58 0.77
N GLY A 66 10.68 -0.43 0.47
CA GLY A 66 9.30 -0.28 0.04
C GLY A 66 8.41 -1.39 0.55
N CYS A 67 7.12 -1.12 0.55
CA CYS A 67 6.12 -2.12 0.90
C CYS A 67 4.92 -1.94 -0.03
N VAL A 68 4.51 -3.03 -0.67
CA VAL A 68 3.37 -3.01 -1.59
C VAL A 68 2.15 -3.55 -0.86
N VAL A 69 1.08 -2.79 -0.86
CA VAL A 69 -0.17 -3.20 -0.21
C VAL A 69 -1.23 -3.31 -1.28
N PRO A 70 -1.70 -4.52 -1.60
CA PRO A 70 -2.80 -4.69 -2.55
C PRO A 70 -4.04 -4.01 -2.01
N ARG A 71 -4.87 -3.49 -2.88
CA ARG A 71 -6.09 -2.81 -2.45
C ARG A 71 -6.96 -3.70 -1.58
N SER A 72 -6.99 -4.98 -1.87
CA SER A 72 -7.79 -5.92 -1.09
C SER A 72 -7.33 -6.03 0.37
N ALA A 73 -6.09 -5.69 0.65
CA ALA A 73 -5.54 -5.71 2.01
C ALA A 73 -5.56 -4.33 2.67
N ALA A 74 -5.96 -3.30 1.93
CA ALA A 74 -5.99 -1.93 2.42
C ALA A 74 -7.30 -1.68 3.15
N ASP A 75 -7.30 -1.89 4.46
CA ASP A 75 -8.52 -1.73 5.25
C ASP A 75 -8.80 -0.25 5.52
N THR A 76 -9.91 0.02 6.19
CA THR A 76 -10.33 1.38 6.50
C THR A 76 -9.28 2.13 7.31
N GLY A 77 -8.66 1.48 8.29
CA GLY A 77 -7.64 2.12 9.12
C GLY A 77 -6.43 2.55 8.31
N PHE A 78 -5.99 1.71 7.37
CA PHE A 78 -4.88 2.04 6.48
C PHE A 78 -5.23 3.25 5.61
N LEU A 79 -6.41 3.27 5.03
CA LEU A 79 -6.83 4.36 4.16
C LEU A 79 -6.96 5.68 4.93
N VAL A 80 -7.50 5.63 6.14
CA VAL A 80 -7.60 6.81 6.99
C VAL A 80 -6.19 7.34 7.30
N ARG A 81 -5.26 6.45 7.60
CA ARG A 81 -3.89 6.85 7.90
C ARG A 81 -3.23 7.50 6.69
N LEU A 82 -3.41 6.94 5.49
CA LEU A 82 -2.86 7.54 4.28
C LEU A 82 -3.44 8.93 4.05
N ARG A 83 -4.75 9.05 4.15
CA ARG A 83 -5.41 10.32 3.87
C ARG A 83 -5.08 11.40 4.88
N SER A 84 -4.56 11.04 6.03
CA SER A 84 -4.14 12.01 7.03
C SER A 84 -2.74 12.57 6.77
N LEU A 85 -2.02 12.04 5.79
CA LEU A 85 -0.71 12.57 5.44
C LEU A 85 -0.87 13.97 4.84
N PRO A 86 -0.06 14.95 5.26
CA PRO A 86 -0.20 16.30 4.75
C PRO A 86 0.01 16.38 3.25
N GLY A 87 -0.97 16.88 2.52
CA GLY A 87 -0.87 17.00 1.08
C GLY A 87 -1.20 15.75 0.30
N PHE A 88 -1.80 14.76 0.96
CA PHE A 88 -2.20 13.53 0.27
C PHE A 88 -3.20 13.86 -0.84
N ASP A 89 -2.97 13.33 -2.04
CA ASP A 89 -3.76 13.65 -3.21
C ASP A 89 -4.89 12.65 -3.42
N ASN A 90 -6.04 12.93 -2.80
CA ASN A 90 -7.22 12.07 -2.94
C ASN A 90 -7.76 12.05 -4.37
N ARG A 91 -7.55 13.12 -5.13
CA ARG A 91 -8.04 13.16 -6.49
C ARG A 91 -7.34 12.10 -7.35
N ARG A 92 -6.03 11.96 -7.18
CA ARG A 92 -5.30 10.95 -7.95
C ARG A 92 -5.69 9.55 -7.56
N VAL A 93 -6.00 9.31 -6.29
CA VAL A 93 -6.50 8.01 -5.87
C VAL A 93 -7.83 7.71 -6.58
N ASN A 94 -8.71 8.69 -6.67
CA ASN A 94 -9.99 8.50 -7.37
C ASN A 94 -9.79 8.25 -8.85
N GLN A 95 -8.81 8.91 -9.48
CA GLN A 95 -8.47 8.65 -10.86
C GLN A 95 -7.98 7.22 -11.04
N ALA A 96 -7.17 6.73 -10.09
CA ALA A 96 -6.67 5.36 -10.14
C ALA A 96 -7.79 4.35 -10.02
N ILE A 97 -8.76 4.60 -9.15
CA ILE A 97 -9.89 3.70 -8.98
C ILE A 97 -10.67 3.54 -10.30
N ASP A 98 -10.78 4.62 -11.07
CA ASP A 98 -11.52 4.58 -12.32
C ASP A 98 -10.68 4.11 -13.52
N THR A 99 -9.40 3.85 -13.32
CA THR A 99 -8.50 3.49 -14.41
C THR A 99 -8.51 1.99 -14.63
N THR A 100 -8.61 1.59 -15.90
CA THR A 100 -8.53 0.18 -16.27
C THR A 100 -7.24 -0.15 -17.03
N LEU A 101 -6.30 0.78 -17.05
CA LEU A 101 -5.04 0.63 -17.77
C LEU A 101 -3.88 0.51 -16.79
N ASP A 102 -2.73 0.09 -17.29
CA ASP A 102 -1.52 0.07 -16.49
C ASP A 102 -1.06 1.50 -16.28
N ARG A 103 -1.10 1.98 -15.06
CA ARG A 103 -0.76 3.36 -14.72
C ARG A 103 -0.07 3.43 -13.37
N GLN A 104 0.63 4.53 -13.15
CA GLN A 104 1.27 4.79 -11.89
C GLN A 104 1.03 6.25 -11.52
N PHE A 105 0.60 6.47 -10.28
CA PHE A 105 0.29 7.80 -9.78
C PHE A 105 1.07 8.06 -8.50
N SER A 106 1.74 9.19 -8.39
CA SER A 106 2.32 9.60 -7.11
C SER A 106 1.23 10.38 -6.38
N VAL A 107 0.79 9.88 -5.24
CA VAL A 107 -0.32 10.47 -4.49
C VAL A 107 0.14 11.21 -3.23
N TRP A 108 1.38 11.01 -2.84
CA TRP A 108 1.96 11.75 -1.72
C TRP A 108 3.49 11.69 -1.80
N ARG A 109 4.11 12.78 -1.43
CA ARG A 109 5.56 12.85 -1.36
C ARG A 109 5.95 13.76 -0.22
N ARG A 110 6.93 13.31 0.57
CA ARG A 110 7.42 14.10 1.67
C ARG A 110 8.19 15.29 1.13
N ASN A 111 7.99 16.42 1.72
CA ASN A 111 8.73 17.63 1.34
C ASN A 111 10.12 17.65 1.96
#